data_025ab753eebdc8096ab1fb2c572961df
#
_entry.id   025ab753eebdc8096ab1fb2c572961df
#
_cell.length_a   1.000
_cell.length_b   1.000
_cell.length_c   1.000
_cell.angle_alpha   90.00
_cell.angle_beta   90.00
_cell.angle_gamma   90.00
#
_symmetry.space_group_name_H-M   'P 1'
#
loop_
_entity.id
_entity.type
_entity.pdbx_description
1 polymer ?
#
loop_
_entity_poly.entity_id
_entity_poly.type
_entity_poly.pdbx_seq_one_letter_code
_entity_poly.pdbx_strand_id
1 'polypeptide(L)'
;MGCIKNENATQAETGQNGLDFNPYDIMEPRAPGKTPKNMQNGAPVKTHDVAPQGVYQPDYNILTPHMRSPEYVQMSTAAAITLGVNKGRMYRCSCTRCLNLLLTYPEGCRANCAYCGLARHREAERDYADRNFIRVDWPAVPMDVIVDKVASDGAGSPFHRMCISMITHPRSDDDTVAVLKKWTSRIDPETIPVSILSNPTTMGREDVKLLKDLGADIFTVALDAATPELFDRTRGKGVQSPHKWAKYWEVLEDARDIFGPEKFGVHLIAGMGE
;
A
#
# COMPACT_ATOMS: atom_id res chain seq x y z
N MET A 1 19.84 -5.78 17.52
CA MET A 1 20.43 -4.44 17.69
C MET A 1 19.26 -3.48 17.87
N GLY A 2 19.03 -3.00 19.11
CA GLY A 2 17.83 -2.29 19.50
C GLY A 2 17.74 -0.87 18.92
N CYS A 3 16.54 -0.47 18.51
CA CYS A 3 16.20 0.91 18.22
C CYS A 3 16.27 1.74 19.50
N ILE A 4 17.15 2.72 19.53
CA ILE A 4 17.29 3.68 20.66
C ILE A 4 16.13 4.67 20.60
N LYS A 5 15.38 4.75 21.69
CA LYS A 5 14.38 5.81 21.91
C LYS A 5 15.11 7.14 22.11
N ASN A 6 14.80 8.14 21.29
CA ASN A 6 15.24 9.51 21.49
C ASN A 6 14.08 10.31 22.12
N GLU A 7 14.12 10.44 23.44
CA GLU A 7 13.31 11.42 24.19
C GLU A 7 14.19 12.66 24.37
N ASN A 8 13.95 13.71 23.56
CA ASN A 8 14.26 15.11 23.86
C ASN A 8 13.80 15.97 22.68
N ALA A 9 12.59 16.50 22.79
CA ALA A 9 12.12 17.62 21.99
C ALA A 9 12.19 18.88 22.85
N THR A 10 13.25 19.63 22.70
CA THR A 10 13.36 20.99 23.24
C THR A 10 12.67 21.96 22.27
N GLN A 11 11.86 22.83 22.82
CA GLN A 11 11.17 23.95 22.16
C GLN A 11 12.19 24.84 21.43
N ALA A 12 11.89 25.17 20.19
CA ALA A 12 12.58 26.24 19.45
C ALA A 12 11.54 27.26 18.97
N GLU A 13 11.88 28.50 19.22
CA GLU A 13 11.14 29.73 19.08
C GLU A 13 10.76 30.07 17.63
N THR A 14 9.61 30.72 17.49
CA THR A 14 9.04 31.25 16.25
C THR A 14 9.86 32.40 15.69
N GLY A 15 10.52 32.18 14.57
CA GLY A 15 11.08 33.23 13.71
C GLY A 15 10.22 33.34 12.43
N GLN A 16 9.44 34.40 12.32
CA GLN A 16 8.78 34.80 11.08
C GLN A 16 9.81 35.24 10.05
N ASN A 17 10.02 34.47 8.98
CA ASN A 17 10.52 34.96 7.71
C ASN A 17 9.65 34.36 6.63
N GLY A 18 8.78 35.21 6.07
CA GLY A 18 7.95 34.88 4.92
C GLY A 18 8.81 34.62 3.69
N LEU A 19 8.83 33.37 3.26
CA LEU A 19 9.18 33.00 1.89
C LEU A 19 7.84 32.61 1.23
N ASP A 20 7.39 33.42 0.30
CA ASP A 20 6.25 33.13 -0.57
C ASP A 20 6.57 31.85 -1.36
N PHE A 21 6.01 30.72 -0.90
CA PHE A 21 6.11 29.45 -1.58
C PHE A 21 4.97 29.37 -2.60
N ASN A 22 5.30 29.53 -3.89
CA ASN A 22 4.37 29.31 -4.99
C ASN A 22 4.41 27.81 -5.37
N PRO A 23 3.33 27.03 -5.13
CA PRO A 23 3.31 25.60 -5.43
C PRO A 23 3.38 25.27 -6.94
N TYR A 24 3.33 26.26 -7.84
CA TYR A 24 3.41 26.06 -9.28
C TYR A 24 4.83 26.19 -9.87
N ASP A 25 5.82 26.62 -9.09
CA ASP A 25 7.22 26.75 -9.55
C ASP A 25 7.95 25.41 -9.76
N ILE A 26 7.27 24.27 -9.52
CA ILE A 26 7.84 22.92 -9.65
C ILE A 26 7.59 22.31 -11.06
N MET A 27 6.90 23.00 -11.97
CA MET A 27 6.45 22.42 -13.25
C MET A 27 7.11 23.01 -14.52
N GLU A 28 8.31 23.53 -14.46
CA GLU A 28 9.05 23.78 -15.72
C GLU A 28 9.91 22.57 -16.09
N PRO A 29 9.77 22.04 -17.33
CA PRO A 29 10.63 20.94 -17.80
C PRO A 29 12.05 21.44 -17.98
N ARG A 30 12.99 20.90 -17.20
CA ARG A 30 14.41 21.15 -17.41
C ARG A 30 14.82 20.67 -18.79
N ALA A 31 15.45 21.54 -19.56
CA ALA A 31 16.09 21.22 -20.82
C ALA A 31 17.13 20.07 -20.63
N PRO A 32 17.31 19.19 -21.62
CA PRO A 32 18.23 18.06 -21.51
C PRO A 32 19.67 18.54 -21.31
N GLY A 33 20.20 18.38 -20.11
CA GLY A 33 21.56 18.66 -19.76
C GLY A 33 22.53 17.66 -20.41
N LYS A 34 23.59 18.18 -21.04
CA LYS A 34 24.66 17.40 -21.65
C LYS A 34 25.32 16.50 -20.61
N THR A 35 25.36 15.20 -20.87
CA THR A 35 26.05 14.18 -20.11
C THR A 35 27.57 14.49 -20.04
N PRO A 36 28.21 14.50 -18.86
CA PRO A 36 29.67 14.60 -18.78
C PRO A 36 30.31 13.30 -19.29
N LYS A 37 31.16 13.40 -20.32
CA LYS A 37 32.08 12.34 -20.71
C LYS A 37 33.25 12.41 -19.68
N ASN A 38 33.38 11.37 -18.86
CA ASN A 38 34.59 10.79 -18.28
C ASN A 38 34.33 10.18 -16.91
N MET A 39 34.14 8.86 -16.92
CA MET A 39 34.59 7.98 -15.83
C MET A 39 34.78 6.58 -16.40
N GLN A 40 35.89 6.40 -17.09
CA GLN A 40 36.52 5.10 -17.27
C GLN A 40 37.66 5.02 -16.25
N ASN A 41 37.67 3.94 -15.51
CA ASN A 41 38.70 3.38 -14.63
C ASN A 41 38.26 3.26 -13.17
N GLY A 42 37.55 2.20 -12.89
CA GLY A 42 37.37 1.62 -11.56
C GLY A 42 37.63 0.12 -11.66
N ALA A 43 38.66 -0.36 -10.93
CA ALA A 43 39.04 -1.76 -10.86
C ALA A 43 37.88 -2.66 -10.41
N PRO A 44 37.79 -3.95 -10.84
CA PRO A 44 36.69 -4.83 -10.46
C PRO A 44 36.71 -5.13 -8.96
N VAL A 45 35.65 -4.73 -8.28
CA VAL A 45 35.41 -5.14 -6.89
C VAL A 45 35.07 -6.65 -6.91
N LYS A 46 35.91 -7.44 -6.26
CA LYS A 46 35.65 -8.87 -6.05
C LYS A 46 34.43 -9.00 -5.10
N THR A 47 33.29 -9.32 -5.64
CA THR A 47 32.12 -9.73 -4.87
C THR A 47 32.29 -11.18 -4.45
N HIS A 48 32.45 -11.42 -3.16
CA HIS A 48 32.25 -12.74 -2.59
C HIS A 48 30.74 -12.93 -2.38
N ASP A 49 30.07 -13.42 -3.40
CA ASP A 49 28.68 -13.83 -3.33
C ASP A 49 28.58 -15.26 -2.79
N VAL A 50 28.37 -15.40 -1.49
CA VAL A 50 27.72 -16.58 -0.93
C VAL A 50 26.32 -16.14 -0.52
N ALA A 51 25.36 -16.31 -1.43
CA ALA A 51 23.95 -16.14 -1.09
C ALA A 51 23.55 -17.26 -0.11
N PRO A 52 22.89 -16.94 1.02
CA PRO A 52 22.30 -17.97 1.86
C PRO A 52 21.24 -18.72 1.05
N GLN A 53 21.33 -20.04 1.01
CA GLN A 53 20.34 -20.90 0.38
C GLN A 53 18.98 -20.67 1.03
N GLY A 54 17.97 -20.30 0.22
CA GLY A 54 16.58 -20.20 0.66
C GLY A 54 15.97 -18.80 0.71
N VAL A 55 16.65 -17.74 0.29
CA VAL A 55 16.01 -16.43 0.15
C VAL A 55 15.24 -16.40 -1.19
N TYR A 56 13.91 -16.41 -1.09
CA TYR A 56 13.03 -16.12 -2.23
C TYR A 56 13.48 -14.79 -2.85
N GLN A 57 13.89 -14.83 -4.12
CA GLN A 57 14.14 -13.62 -4.93
C GLN A 57 13.01 -13.55 -5.97
N PRO A 58 11.93 -12.81 -5.69
CA PRO A 58 10.95 -12.55 -6.72
C PRO A 58 11.59 -11.73 -7.82
N ASP A 59 11.30 -12.10 -9.05
CA ASP A 59 11.57 -11.22 -10.20
C ASP A 59 10.51 -10.10 -10.13
N TYR A 60 10.92 -8.94 -9.63
CA TYR A 60 10.04 -7.86 -9.12
C TYR A 60 9.14 -7.20 -10.15
N ASN A 61 9.31 -7.51 -11.44
CA ASN A 61 8.81 -6.64 -12.50
C ASN A 61 7.66 -7.22 -13.32
N ILE A 62 7.27 -8.48 -13.11
CA ILE A 62 6.23 -9.10 -13.93
C ILE A 62 5.31 -9.94 -13.05
N LEU A 63 4.07 -9.46 -12.85
CA LEU A 63 3.01 -10.33 -12.34
C LEU A 63 2.77 -11.43 -13.36
N THR A 64 3.12 -12.66 -13.01
CA THR A 64 2.83 -13.81 -13.85
C THR A 64 1.38 -14.28 -13.61
N PRO A 65 0.76 -15.01 -14.55
CA PRO A 65 -0.64 -15.43 -14.45
C PRO A 65 -1.01 -16.21 -13.17
N HIS A 66 -0.02 -16.82 -12.50
CA HIS A 66 -0.22 -17.54 -11.25
C HIS A 66 -0.08 -16.67 -9.99
N MET A 67 0.46 -15.45 -10.10
CA MET A 67 0.64 -14.54 -8.95
C MET A 67 -0.65 -13.74 -8.72
N ARG A 68 -1.60 -14.36 -8.07
CA ARG A 68 -2.90 -13.75 -7.74
C ARG A 68 -3.30 -14.00 -6.30
N SER A 69 -4.14 -13.10 -5.78
CA SER A 69 -4.76 -13.26 -4.47
C SER A 69 -5.78 -14.42 -4.51
N PRO A 70 -5.91 -15.15 -3.39
CA PRO A 70 -5.33 -14.89 -2.07
C PRO A 70 -3.94 -15.52 -1.84
N GLU A 71 -3.41 -16.33 -2.80
CA GLU A 71 -2.12 -17.03 -2.65
C GLU A 71 -0.94 -16.07 -2.68
N TYR A 72 -1.04 -15.01 -3.47
CA TYR A 72 -0.06 -13.94 -3.57
C TYR A 72 -0.69 -12.60 -3.25
N VAL A 73 0.08 -11.74 -2.63
CA VAL A 73 -0.26 -10.33 -2.43
C VAL A 73 0.93 -9.47 -2.81
N GLN A 74 0.68 -8.25 -3.26
CA GLN A 74 1.75 -7.26 -3.34
C GLN A 74 1.96 -6.63 -1.95
N MET A 75 3.20 -6.27 -1.65
CA MET A 75 3.53 -5.55 -0.41
C MET A 75 4.43 -4.37 -0.73
N SER A 76 4.38 -3.31 0.08
CA SER A 76 5.28 -2.17 -0.12
C SER A 76 6.75 -2.62 -0.03
N THR A 77 7.62 -2.09 -0.89
CA THR A 77 9.07 -2.39 -0.85
C THR A 77 9.65 -2.17 0.54
N ALA A 78 9.20 -1.15 1.27
CA ALA A 78 9.63 -0.90 2.63
C ALA A 78 9.25 -2.05 3.59
N ALA A 79 8.05 -2.59 3.47
CA ALA A 79 7.63 -3.77 4.24
C ALA A 79 8.41 -5.01 3.82
N ALA A 80 8.65 -5.21 2.52
CA ALA A 80 9.42 -6.33 2.00
C ALA A 80 10.88 -6.33 2.51
N ILE A 81 11.52 -5.17 2.56
CA ILE A 81 12.86 -5.02 3.13
C ILE A 81 12.83 -5.27 4.65
N THR A 82 11.85 -4.72 5.36
CA THR A 82 11.71 -4.88 6.81
C THR A 82 11.47 -6.35 7.18
N LEU A 83 10.64 -7.06 6.39
CA LEU A 83 10.38 -8.49 6.56
C LEU A 83 11.56 -9.38 6.13
N GLY A 84 12.55 -8.83 5.43
CA GLY A 84 13.70 -9.56 4.92
C GLY A 84 13.38 -10.48 3.73
N VAL A 85 12.29 -10.23 3.00
CA VAL A 85 11.96 -10.92 1.73
C VAL A 85 12.54 -10.18 0.52
N ASN A 86 12.94 -8.92 0.71
CA ASN A 86 13.64 -8.12 -0.28
C ASN A 86 14.97 -7.61 0.25
N LYS A 87 16.00 -7.56 -0.62
CA LYS A 87 17.27 -6.92 -0.28
C LYS A 87 17.13 -5.40 -0.34
N GLY A 88 17.64 -4.70 0.66
CA GLY A 88 17.65 -3.25 0.71
C GLY A 88 18.07 -2.69 2.07
N ARG A 89 18.20 -1.38 2.12
CA ARG A 89 18.44 -0.67 3.38
C ARG A 89 17.49 0.52 3.47
N MET A 90 16.86 0.66 4.61
CA MET A 90 16.06 1.85 4.91
C MET A 90 16.99 3.00 5.31
N TYR A 91 16.62 4.23 4.88
CA TYR A 91 17.39 5.41 5.24
C TYR A 91 17.41 5.61 6.76
N ARG A 92 18.59 5.89 7.32
CA ARG A 92 18.81 6.08 8.77
C ARG A 92 18.37 4.88 9.63
N CYS A 93 18.48 3.66 9.12
CA CYS A 93 18.07 2.45 9.85
C CYS A 93 16.60 2.47 10.33
N SER A 94 15.73 3.20 9.66
CA SER A 94 14.30 3.13 9.92
C SER A 94 13.74 1.77 9.49
N CYS A 95 12.61 1.39 10.07
CA CYS A 95 11.82 0.24 9.63
C CYS A 95 10.36 0.66 9.49
N THR A 96 9.60 0.00 8.63
CA THR A 96 8.17 0.21 8.61
C THR A 96 7.52 -0.64 9.71
N ARG A 97 6.55 -0.04 10.42
CA ARG A 97 5.78 -0.74 11.46
C ARG A 97 4.44 -1.25 10.95
N CYS A 98 4.05 -0.83 9.77
CA CYS A 98 2.84 -1.32 9.10
C CYS A 98 3.23 -2.25 7.95
N LEU A 99 2.70 -3.47 8.00
CA LEU A 99 2.79 -4.44 6.91
C LEU A 99 1.67 -4.11 5.91
N ASN A 100 1.99 -3.34 4.89
CA ASN A 100 1.02 -2.94 3.87
C ASN A 100 0.94 -4.00 2.78
N LEU A 101 -0.20 -4.66 2.67
CA LEU A 101 -0.53 -5.63 1.64
C LEU A 101 -1.55 -5.04 0.66
N LEU A 102 -1.44 -5.42 -0.60
CA LEU A 102 -2.35 -5.05 -1.68
C LEU A 102 -2.79 -6.31 -2.40
N LEU A 103 -4.08 -6.50 -2.55
CA LEU A 103 -4.60 -7.59 -3.40
C LEU A 103 -4.09 -7.41 -4.82
N THR A 104 -3.75 -8.52 -5.48
CA THR A 104 -3.17 -8.50 -6.81
C THR A 104 -3.80 -9.51 -7.74
N TYR A 105 -3.96 -9.11 -9.00
CA TYR A 105 -4.49 -9.94 -10.07
C TYR A 105 -3.76 -9.62 -11.37
N PRO A 106 -3.39 -10.64 -12.17
CA PRO A 106 -2.76 -10.43 -13.48
C PRO A 106 -3.61 -9.58 -14.42
N GLU A 107 -4.94 -9.65 -14.27
CA GLU A 107 -5.91 -8.88 -15.04
C GLU A 107 -5.96 -7.39 -14.64
N GLY A 108 -5.30 -7.06 -13.52
CA GLY A 108 -5.26 -5.70 -12.97
C GLY A 108 -6.55 -5.22 -12.31
N CYS A 109 -6.58 -3.95 -11.98
CA CYS A 109 -7.74 -3.29 -11.38
C CYS A 109 -8.79 -2.96 -12.46
N ARG A 110 -10.08 -3.23 -12.19
CA ARG A 110 -11.18 -2.86 -13.09
C ARG A 110 -11.65 -1.41 -12.97
N ALA A 111 -11.13 -0.68 -12.01
CA ALA A 111 -11.38 0.75 -11.88
C ALA A 111 -10.47 1.58 -12.79
N ASN A 112 -10.78 2.86 -12.94
CA ASN A 112 -10.04 3.79 -13.76
C ASN A 112 -9.83 5.12 -13.04
N CYS A 113 -9.47 5.08 -11.75
CA CYS A 113 -9.26 6.28 -10.94
C CYS A 113 -8.13 7.14 -11.54
N ALA A 114 -8.39 8.44 -11.76
CA ALA A 114 -7.50 9.35 -12.50
C ALA A 114 -6.10 9.50 -11.89
N TYR A 115 -5.97 9.31 -10.59
CA TYR A 115 -4.72 9.44 -9.82
C TYR A 115 -3.96 8.13 -9.62
N CYS A 116 -4.58 6.98 -9.95
CA CYS A 116 -4.05 5.66 -9.57
C CYS A 116 -3.18 5.06 -10.68
N GLY A 117 -2.00 4.54 -10.30
CA GLY A 117 -1.12 3.81 -11.21
C GLY A 117 -1.70 2.51 -11.75
N LEU A 118 -2.70 1.93 -11.06
CA LEU A 118 -3.39 0.69 -11.45
C LEU A 118 -4.63 0.93 -12.32
N ALA A 119 -4.90 2.18 -12.74
CA ALA A 119 -6.06 2.49 -13.58
C ALA A 119 -6.04 1.70 -14.89
N ARG A 120 -7.17 1.04 -15.23
CA ARG A 120 -7.24 0.09 -16.37
C ARG A 120 -6.95 0.69 -17.74
N HIS A 121 -7.22 2.00 -17.92
CA HIS A 121 -6.98 2.70 -19.18
C HIS A 121 -5.70 3.55 -19.14
N ARG A 122 -4.78 3.25 -18.23
CA ARG A 122 -3.51 3.95 -18.19
C ARG A 122 -2.63 3.53 -19.37
N GLU A 123 -2.05 4.51 -20.06
CA GLU A 123 -1.16 4.27 -21.19
C GLU A 123 0.07 3.45 -20.80
N ALA A 124 0.45 2.49 -21.65
CA ALA A 124 1.46 1.49 -21.35
C ALA A 124 2.92 2.00 -21.33
N GLU A 125 3.18 3.18 -21.89
CA GLU A 125 4.54 3.73 -22.09
C GLU A 125 5.12 4.45 -20.86
N ARG A 126 4.41 4.47 -19.74
CA ARG A 126 4.91 5.10 -18.53
C ARG A 126 5.86 4.19 -17.79
N ASP A 127 6.82 4.80 -17.10
CA ASP A 127 7.74 4.12 -16.21
C ASP A 127 7.02 3.15 -15.27
N TYR A 128 7.69 2.06 -14.92
CA TYR A 128 7.16 1.04 -14.04
C TYR A 128 6.56 1.62 -12.74
N ALA A 129 7.23 2.59 -12.11
CA ALA A 129 6.74 3.27 -10.91
C ALA A 129 5.39 3.97 -11.12
N ASP A 130 5.10 4.44 -12.33
CA ASP A 130 3.83 5.08 -12.67
C ASP A 130 2.66 4.10 -12.80
N ARG A 131 2.94 2.81 -12.95
CA ARG A 131 1.93 1.75 -13.07
C ARG A 131 1.58 1.08 -11.76
N ASN A 132 2.29 1.44 -10.68
CA ASN A 132 2.07 0.87 -9.37
C ASN A 132 1.10 1.69 -8.53
N PHE A 133 0.54 1.06 -7.51
CA PHE A 133 -0.19 1.73 -6.46
C PHE A 133 0.74 2.74 -5.77
N ILE A 134 0.31 3.99 -5.67
CA ILE A 134 1.11 5.10 -5.08
C ILE A 134 2.53 5.28 -5.67
N ARG A 135 2.75 4.85 -6.92
CA ARG A 135 3.98 5.10 -7.69
C ARG A 135 5.29 4.63 -7.04
N VAL A 136 5.24 3.52 -6.32
CA VAL A 136 6.40 2.82 -5.76
C VAL A 136 6.32 1.35 -6.10
N ASP A 137 7.44 0.65 -5.99
CA ASP A 137 7.46 -0.78 -6.24
C ASP A 137 6.69 -1.55 -5.16
N TRP A 138 5.87 -2.48 -5.63
CA TRP A 138 5.08 -3.38 -4.82
C TRP A 138 5.35 -4.82 -5.26
N PRO A 139 6.43 -5.46 -4.75
CA PRO A 139 6.73 -6.85 -5.09
C PRO A 139 5.60 -7.79 -4.70
N ALA A 140 5.30 -8.76 -5.58
CA ALA A 140 4.37 -9.83 -5.27
C ALA A 140 5.06 -10.91 -4.45
N VAL A 141 4.48 -11.26 -3.31
CA VAL A 141 5.04 -12.24 -2.35
C VAL A 141 3.97 -13.28 -2.02
N PRO A 142 4.33 -14.57 -1.93
CA PRO A 142 3.40 -15.58 -1.46
C PRO A 142 2.91 -15.26 -0.04
N MET A 143 1.60 -15.33 0.17
CA MET A 143 1.02 -15.00 1.49
C MET A 143 1.52 -15.93 2.59
N ASP A 144 1.82 -17.22 2.27
CA ASP A 144 2.40 -18.17 3.23
C ASP A 144 3.78 -17.73 3.71
N VAL A 145 4.63 -17.23 2.81
CA VAL A 145 5.97 -16.72 3.17
C VAL A 145 5.87 -15.54 4.13
N ILE A 146 4.89 -14.65 3.91
CA ILE A 146 4.66 -13.49 4.80
C ILE A 146 4.23 -13.98 6.19
N VAL A 147 3.21 -14.84 6.24
CA VAL A 147 2.67 -15.37 7.50
C VAL A 147 3.72 -16.15 8.28
N ASP A 148 4.47 -17.05 7.61
CA ASP A 148 5.49 -17.86 8.27
C ASP A 148 6.61 -16.99 8.86
N LYS A 149 7.08 -15.98 8.15
CA LYS A 149 8.12 -15.07 8.65
C LYS A 149 7.64 -14.26 9.84
N VAL A 150 6.45 -13.64 9.76
CA VAL A 150 5.91 -12.85 10.88
C VAL A 150 5.62 -13.75 12.09
N ALA A 151 5.08 -14.95 11.89
CA ALA A 151 4.83 -15.89 12.96
C ALA A 151 6.13 -16.40 13.61
N SER A 152 7.21 -16.58 12.83
CA SER A 152 8.51 -16.98 13.37
C SER A 152 9.19 -15.89 14.20
N ASP A 153 8.95 -14.63 13.88
CA ASP A 153 9.48 -13.49 14.65
C ASP A 153 8.74 -13.31 16.00
N GLY A 154 7.50 -13.76 16.09
CA GLY A 154 6.67 -13.72 17.30
C GLY A 154 6.61 -12.31 17.90
N ALA A 155 6.87 -12.19 19.21
CA ALA A 155 6.93 -10.92 19.92
C ALA A 155 8.06 -9.98 19.45
N GLY A 156 9.03 -10.48 18.69
CA GLY A 156 10.13 -9.71 18.08
C GLY A 156 9.78 -9.10 16.74
N SER A 157 8.58 -9.33 16.22
CA SER A 157 8.15 -8.77 14.93
C SER A 157 8.27 -7.25 14.92
N PRO A 158 8.86 -6.65 13.84
CA PRO A 158 8.93 -5.21 13.69
C PRO A 158 7.56 -4.59 13.38
N PHE A 159 6.57 -5.40 13.00
CA PHE A 159 5.25 -4.93 12.60
C PHE A 159 4.30 -4.82 13.80
N HIS A 160 3.61 -3.68 13.87
CA HIS A 160 2.60 -3.39 14.90
C HIS A 160 1.18 -3.40 14.32
N ARG A 161 1.05 -3.51 13.01
CA ARG A 161 -0.23 -3.58 12.29
C ARG A 161 -0.03 -4.19 10.91
N MET A 162 -1.00 -4.95 10.45
CA MET A 162 -1.14 -5.35 9.07
C MET A 162 -2.29 -4.59 8.43
N CYS A 163 -2.09 -4.11 7.19
CA CYS A 163 -3.13 -3.43 6.41
C CYS A 163 -3.37 -4.20 5.11
N ILE A 164 -4.62 -4.57 4.84
CA ILE A 164 -5.04 -5.16 3.57
C ILE A 164 -5.70 -4.07 2.74
N SER A 165 -5.12 -3.73 1.58
CA SER A 165 -5.70 -2.80 0.62
C SER A 165 -6.33 -3.57 -0.53
N MET A 166 -7.56 -3.23 -0.86
CA MET A 166 -8.33 -3.84 -1.95
C MET A 166 -8.09 -3.09 -3.26
N ILE A 167 -8.15 -3.81 -4.38
CA ILE A 167 -8.34 -3.23 -5.70
C ILE A 167 -9.71 -3.66 -6.24
N THR A 168 -10.23 -2.97 -7.24
CA THR A 168 -11.53 -3.30 -7.82
C THR A 168 -11.42 -4.53 -8.72
N HIS A 169 -11.90 -5.64 -8.23
CA HIS A 169 -11.88 -6.93 -8.94
C HIS A 169 -13.06 -7.78 -8.43
N PRO A 170 -13.68 -8.67 -9.26
CA PRO A 170 -14.83 -9.49 -8.83
C PRO A 170 -14.54 -10.42 -7.65
N ARG A 171 -13.28 -10.76 -7.41
CA ARG A 171 -12.83 -11.64 -6.33
C ARG A 171 -12.31 -10.89 -5.11
N SER A 172 -12.25 -9.55 -5.14
CA SER A 172 -11.55 -8.80 -4.11
C SER A 172 -12.18 -8.96 -2.72
N ASP A 173 -13.50 -9.09 -2.63
CA ASP A 173 -14.21 -9.27 -1.37
C ASP A 173 -13.87 -10.65 -0.77
N ASP A 174 -14.03 -11.73 -1.56
CA ASP A 174 -13.69 -13.10 -1.15
C ASP A 174 -12.21 -13.27 -0.82
N ASP A 175 -11.34 -12.72 -1.65
CA ASP A 175 -9.88 -12.83 -1.46
C ASP A 175 -9.39 -12.02 -0.25
N THR A 176 -10.04 -10.89 0.09
CA THR A 176 -9.79 -10.16 1.34
C THR A 176 -10.10 -11.04 2.56
N VAL A 177 -11.26 -11.72 2.53
CA VAL A 177 -11.65 -12.68 3.57
C VAL A 177 -10.65 -13.83 3.67
N ALA A 178 -10.20 -14.37 2.55
CA ALA A 178 -9.25 -15.48 2.53
C ALA A 178 -7.86 -15.07 3.07
N VAL A 179 -7.36 -13.90 2.69
CA VAL A 179 -6.09 -13.33 3.21
C VAL A 179 -6.20 -13.08 4.71
N LEU A 180 -7.31 -12.50 5.19
CA LEU A 180 -7.54 -12.25 6.61
C LEU A 180 -7.60 -13.57 7.40
N LYS A 181 -8.35 -14.57 6.94
CA LYS A 181 -8.40 -15.91 7.56
C LYS A 181 -7.02 -16.56 7.66
N LYS A 182 -6.23 -16.49 6.58
CA LYS A 182 -4.89 -17.03 6.54
C LYS A 182 -3.98 -16.36 7.59
N TRP A 183 -4.08 -15.04 7.73
CA TRP A 183 -3.37 -14.28 8.73
C TRP A 183 -3.78 -14.68 10.16
N THR A 184 -5.06 -14.57 10.48
CA THR A 184 -5.58 -14.80 11.83
C THR A 184 -5.51 -16.25 12.29
N SER A 185 -5.32 -17.21 11.36
CA SER A 185 -5.06 -18.62 11.72
C SER A 185 -3.68 -18.86 12.36
N ARG A 186 -2.73 -17.93 12.21
CA ARG A 186 -1.34 -18.08 12.64
C ARG A 186 -0.84 -16.92 13.51
N ILE A 187 -1.45 -15.77 13.38
CA ILE A 187 -1.04 -14.51 14.03
C ILE A 187 -2.25 -13.96 14.77
N ASP A 188 -2.06 -13.80 16.09
CA ASP A 188 -3.11 -13.24 16.95
C ASP A 188 -3.36 -11.78 16.60
N PRO A 189 -4.62 -11.39 16.21
CA PRO A 189 -4.97 -10.02 15.91
C PRO A 189 -4.89 -9.07 17.13
N GLU A 190 -4.85 -9.57 18.36
CA GLU A 190 -4.55 -8.77 19.55
C GLU A 190 -3.07 -8.33 19.56
N THR A 191 -2.18 -9.15 19.00
CA THR A 191 -0.73 -8.86 18.93
C THR A 191 -0.38 -7.98 17.73
N ILE A 192 -0.91 -8.31 16.55
CA ILE A 192 -0.73 -7.51 15.32
C ILE A 192 -2.11 -7.30 14.68
N PRO A 193 -2.79 -6.20 15.08
CA PRO A 193 -4.13 -5.89 14.61
C PRO A 193 -4.17 -5.62 13.10
N VAL A 194 -5.33 -5.91 12.49
CA VAL A 194 -5.53 -5.82 11.05
C VAL A 194 -6.45 -4.67 10.69
N SER A 195 -6.02 -3.84 9.75
CA SER A 195 -6.85 -2.81 9.12
C SER A 195 -7.23 -3.23 7.70
N ILE A 196 -8.48 -2.99 7.34
CA ILE A 196 -8.97 -3.15 5.97
C ILE A 196 -9.12 -1.77 5.33
N LEU A 197 -8.49 -1.56 4.17
CA LEU A 197 -8.76 -0.40 3.30
C LEU A 197 -9.57 -0.90 2.11
N SER A 198 -10.88 -0.65 2.16
CA SER A 198 -11.84 -1.21 1.23
C SER A 198 -12.11 -0.32 0.02
N ASN A 199 -12.41 -0.98 -1.11
CA ASN A 199 -13.08 -0.41 -2.28
C ASN A 199 -14.48 -1.04 -2.40
N PRO A 200 -15.49 -0.57 -1.66
CA PRO A 200 -16.74 -1.29 -1.44
C PRO A 200 -17.70 -1.20 -2.64
N THR A 201 -17.24 -1.52 -3.84
CA THR A 201 -18.05 -1.43 -5.07
C THR A 201 -19.19 -2.46 -5.08
N THR A 202 -18.90 -3.66 -4.56
CA THR A 202 -19.84 -4.80 -4.48
C THR A 202 -20.16 -5.21 -3.05
N MET A 203 -19.35 -4.80 -2.09
CA MET A 203 -19.45 -5.16 -0.68
C MET A 203 -20.74 -4.67 -0.02
N GLY A 204 -21.35 -5.51 0.82
CA GLY A 204 -22.50 -5.20 1.62
C GLY A 204 -22.24 -5.30 3.12
N ARG A 205 -23.30 -5.08 3.92
CA ARG A 205 -23.24 -5.11 5.38
C ARG A 205 -22.72 -6.44 5.93
N GLU A 206 -23.13 -7.56 5.32
CA GLU A 206 -22.71 -8.90 5.77
C GLU A 206 -21.23 -9.14 5.52
N ASP A 207 -20.65 -8.59 4.44
CA ASP A 207 -19.22 -8.68 4.16
C ASP A 207 -18.42 -7.89 5.20
N VAL A 208 -18.87 -6.69 5.56
CA VAL A 208 -18.27 -5.85 6.60
C VAL A 208 -18.30 -6.57 7.96
N LYS A 209 -19.46 -7.18 8.29
CA LYS A 209 -19.62 -7.96 9.51
C LYS A 209 -18.71 -9.18 9.53
N LEU A 210 -18.62 -9.92 8.43
CA LEU A 210 -17.74 -11.08 8.31
C LEU A 210 -16.27 -10.72 8.56
N LEU A 211 -15.80 -9.60 8.00
CA LEU A 211 -14.43 -9.13 8.24
C LEU A 211 -14.19 -8.79 9.70
N LYS A 212 -15.17 -8.17 10.38
CA LYS A 212 -15.09 -7.92 11.83
C LYS A 212 -15.03 -9.22 12.63
N ASP A 213 -15.90 -10.17 12.32
CA ASP A 213 -15.98 -11.47 13.02
C ASP A 213 -14.71 -12.31 12.83
N LEU A 214 -13.98 -12.09 11.73
CA LEU A 214 -12.69 -12.73 11.43
C LEU A 214 -11.48 -12.03 12.09
N GLY A 215 -11.69 -10.95 12.85
CA GLY A 215 -10.63 -10.29 13.62
C GLY A 215 -10.06 -9.03 12.96
N ALA A 216 -10.73 -8.44 11.96
CA ALA A 216 -10.36 -7.09 11.54
C ALA A 216 -10.60 -6.08 12.67
N ASP A 217 -9.60 -5.25 12.94
CA ASP A 217 -9.62 -4.24 14.02
C ASP A 217 -10.21 -2.91 13.56
N ILE A 218 -9.81 -2.46 12.36
CA ILE A 218 -10.27 -1.20 11.77
C ILE A 218 -10.74 -1.45 10.34
N PHE A 219 -11.85 -0.80 9.98
CA PHE A 219 -12.37 -0.79 8.61
C PHE A 219 -12.40 0.63 8.05
N THR A 220 -11.72 0.85 6.95
CA THR A 220 -11.68 2.14 6.27
C THR A 220 -12.18 2.02 4.84
N VAL A 221 -12.86 3.06 4.38
CA VAL A 221 -13.36 3.18 3.01
C VAL A 221 -12.45 4.14 2.24
N ALA A 222 -11.90 3.68 1.12
CA ALA A 222 -11.10 4.50 0.22
C ALA A 222 -12.02 5.46 -0.57
N LEU A 223 -12.56 6.47 0.11
CA LEU A 223 -13.43 7.48 -0.48
C LEU A 223 -12.64 8.39 -1.42
N ASP A 224 -11.44 8.76 -1.01
CA ASP A 224 -10.37 9.49 -1.72
C ASP A 224 -10.74 10.93 -2.12
N ALA A 225 -12.01 11.27 -2.25
CA ALA A 225 -12.49 12.60 -2.65
C ALA A 225 -13.35 13.24 -1.55
N ALA A 226 -13.31 14.56 -1.43
CA ALA A 226 -14.03 15.31 -0.41
C ALA A 226 -15.49 15.61 -0.77
N THR A 227 -15.85 15.57 -2.06
CA THR A 227 -17.21 15.86 -2.55
C THR A 227 -17.67 14.83 -3.57
N PRO A 228 -19.01 14.65 -3.76
CA PRO A 228 -19.54 13.73 -4.77
C PRO A 228 -19.15 14.13 -6.21
N GLU A 229 -19.03 15.42 -6.50
CA GLU A 229 -18.62 15.91 -7.81
C GLU A 229 -17.16 15.59 -8.10
N LEU A 230 -16.29 15.78 -7.11
CA LEU A 230 -14.87 15.42 -7.20
C LEU A 230 -14.70 13.90 -7.32
N PHE A 231 -15.45 13.14 -6.54
CA PHE A 231 -15.48 11.67 -6.63
C PHE A 231 -15.89 11.21 -8.03
N ASP A 232 -17.01 11.71 -8.57
CA ASP A 232 -17.48 11.35 -9.90
C ASP A 232 -16.46 11.69 -10.99
N ARG A 233 -15.81 12.84 -10.88
CA ARG A 233 -14.80 13.32 -11.83
C ARG A 233 -13.51 12.50 -11.82
N THR A 234 -13.07 12.04 -10.65
CA THR A 234 -11.73 11.43 -10.49
C THR A 234 -11.77 9.93 -10.24
N ARG A 235 -12.88 9.39 -9.74
CA ARG A 235 -13.01 8.01 -9.31
C ARG A 235 -14.29 7.31 -9.80
N GLY A 236 -15.35 8.07 -10.05
CA GLY A 236 -16.68 7.59 -10.43
C GLY A 236 -16.91 7.52 -11.94
N LYS A 237 -18.14 7.93 -12.35
CA LYS A 237 -18.59 7.85 -13.74
C LYS A 237 -17.79 8.73 -14.71
N GLY A 238 -17.25 9.87 -14.25
CA GLY A 238 -16.46 10.78 -15.07
C GLY A 238 -15.20 10.16 -15.65
N VAL A 239 -14.66 9.13 -15.00
CA VAL A 239 -13.53 8.32 -15.47
C VAL A 239 -13.94 6.90 -15.85
N GLN A 240 -15.22 6.66 -16.08
CA GLN A 240 -15.76 5.35 -16.46
C GLN A 240 -15.45 4.23 -15.45
N SER A 241 -15.35 4.56 -14.17
CA SER A 241 -15.18 3.60 -13.08
C SER A 241 -16.53 3.10 -12.55
N PRO A 242 -16.58 1.89 -11.93
CA PRO A 242 -17.82 1.34 -11.39
C PRO A 242 -18.20 1.94 -10.03
N HIS A 243 -17.38 2.78 -9.45
CA HIS A 243 -17.56 3.33 -8.12
C HIS A 243 -18.73 4.32 -8.07
N LYS A 244 -19.48 4.28 -6.96
CA LYS A 244 -20.62 5.15 -6.71
C LYS A 244 -20.49 5.78 -5.33
N TRP A 245 -20.56 7.11 -5.25
CA TRP A 245 -20.47 7.87 -4.00
C TRP A 245 -21.41 7.35 -2.91
N ALA A 246 -22.70 7.18 -3.24
CA ALA A 246 -23.69 6.70 -2.29
C ALA A 246 -23.37 5.32 -1.70
N LYS A 247 -22.82 4.39 -2.52
CA LYS A 247 -22.41 3.06 -2.07
C LYS A 247 -21.27 3.10 -1.07
N TYR A 248 -20.35 4.05 -1.25
CA TYR A 248 -19.23 4.22 -0.34
C TYR A 248 -19.68 4.73 1.04
N TRP A 249 -20.67 5.64 1.04
CA TRP A 249 -21.25 6.13 2.29
C TRP A 249 -22.12 5.07 2.98
N GLU A 250 -22.92 4.31 2.24
CA GLU A 250 -23.68 3.17 2.78
C GLU A 250 -22.76 2.21 3.55
N VAL A 251 -21.65 1.78 2.94
CA VAL A 251 -20.70 0.86 3.58
C VAL A 251 -19.94 1.51 4.73
N LEU A 252 -19.69 2.81 4.67
CA LEU A 252 -19.09 3.54 5.80
C LEU A 252 -20.03 3.60 7.00
N GLU A 253 -21.34 3.80 6.79
CA GLU A 253 -22.34 3.76 7.85
C GLU A 253 -22.46 2.35 8.46
N ASP A 254 -22.47 1.31 7.61
CA ASP A 254 -22.42 -0.07 8.08
C ASP A 254 -21.16 -0.34 8.92
N ALA A 255 -20.00 0.15 8.48
CA ALA A 255 -18.74 0.00 9.21
C ALA A 255 -18.81 0.72 10.58
N ARG A 256 -19.37 1.92 10.64
CA ARG A 256 -19.60 2.64 11.90
C ARG A 256 -20.40 1.80 12.89
N ASP A 257 -21.51 1.23 12.42
CA ASP A 257 -22.43 0.46 13.26
C ASP A 257 -21.82 -0.87 13.73
N ILE A 258 -20.98 -1.49 12.89
CA ILE A 258 -20.38 -2.82 13.15
C ILE A 258 -19.08 -2.70 13.95
N PHE A 259 -18.19 -1.79 13.58
CA PHE A 259 -16.88 -1.64 14.22
C PHE A 259 -16.90 -0.72 15.44
N GLY A 260 -17.85 0.22 15.49
CA GLY A 260 -17.99 1.18 16.57
C GLY A 260 -17.03 2.38 16.46
N PRO A 261 -17.07 3.29 17.46
CA PRO A 261 -16.24 4.50 17.46
C PRO A 261 -14.75 4.18 17.36
N GLU A 262 -14.01 5.04 16.64
CA GLU A 262 -12.55 4.97 16.45
C GLU A 262 -12.05 3.77 15.65
N LYS A 263 -12.94 2.85 15.22
CA LYS A 263 -12.58 1.63 14.48
C LYS A 263 -13.07 1.63 13.03
N PHE A 264 -13.59 2.75 12.55
CA PHE A 264 -13.98 2.96 11.16
C PHE A 264 -13.47 4.33 10.67
N GLY A 265 -13.40 4.52 9.36
CA GLY A 265 -12.96 5.80 8.81
C GLY A 265 -12.95 5.86 7.29
N VAL A 266 -12.55 7.01 6.79
CA VAL A 266 -12.33 7.25 5.36
C VAL A 266 -10.87 7.52 5.07
N HIS A 267 -10.43 7.13 3.89
CA HIS A 267 -9.18 7.55 3.30
C HIS A 267 -9.48 8.69 2.33
N LEU A 268 -8.77 9.80 2.44
CA LEU A 268 -8.89 10.98 1.57
C LEU A 268 -7.54 11.31 0.96
N ILE A 269 -7.56 11.81 -0.28
CA ILE A 269 -6.39 12.36 -0.97
C ILE A 269 -6.58 13.87 -1.05
N ALA A 270 -5.71 14.63 -0.38
CA ALA A 270 -5.73 16.08 -0.43
C ALA A 270 -5.07 16.60 -1.71
N GLY A 271 -5.55 17.74 -2.22
CA GLY A 271 -4.99 18.41 -3.39
C GLY A 271 -5.53 17.94 -4.73
N MET A 272 -6.70 17.28 -4.74
CA MET A 272 -7.37 16.90 -6.00
C MET A 272 -8.31 17.95 -6.58
N GLY A 273 -8.39 19.15 -5.97
CA GLY A 273 -9.20 20.28 -6.43
C GLY A 273 -10.44 20.50 -5.58
N GLU A 274 -10.36 20.19 -4.31
CA GLU A 274 -11.28 20.60 -3.25
C GLU A 274 -11.07 22.04 -2.83
#